data_e88b8657dde1cf317c639caf213fa661
#
_entry.id   e88b8657dde1cf317c639caf213fa661
#
_cell.length_a   1.000
_cell.length_b   1.000
_cell.length_c   1.000
_cell.angle_alpha   90.00
_cell.angle_beta   90.00
_cell.angle_gamma   90.00
#
_symmetry.space_group_name_H-M   'P 1'
#
loop_
_entity.id
_entity.type
_entity.pdbx_description
1 polymer ?
#
loop_
_entity_poly.entity_id
_entity_poly.type
_entity_poly.pdbx_seq_one_letter_code
_entity_poly.pdbx_strand_id
1 'polypeptide(L)'
;MAAPGSPWTRRRLLRAAGALAGAGVLAGCGPALPGAPGSTDAAARLTARPQPGTPAAPPAAGTQPVDLGVERPPLLHVPPGIGTVGPAPLVVALHGAGGDAEAGLGVLGGPAAARGLLVLAPASRGSTWDAVTGRFGEDAALLDRALERLFATVAVDPARVAVAGFSDGASYALGLGLANGDLFGRVVAFSPGFVPGSAREGRPAVFVSHGDADDVLPVEGTSRRIVPALREDGHDVTYREFAGGHVVPPEVAAEAVDWLGAA
;
A
#
# COMPACT_ATOMS: atom_id res chain seq x y z
N MET A 1 -21.06 -53.99 -15.23
CA MET A 1 -22.20 -53.34 -14.56
C MET A 1 -21.98 -51.82 -14.71
N ALA A 2 -22.76 -51.19 -15.56
CA ALA A 2 -22.67 -49.81 -15.91
C ALA A 2 -23.61 -49.01 -15.05
N ALA A 3 -23.21 -47.85 -14.56
CA ALA A 3 -24.08 -46.86 -13.93
C ALA A 3 -24.36 -45.68 -14.88
N PRO A 4 -25.55 -45.13 -14.93
CA PRO A 4 -25.98 -44.20 -15.97
C PRO A 4 -25.70 -42.75 -15.65
N GLY A 5 -25.46 -42.01 -16.73
CA GLY A 5 -25.31 -40.56 -16.75
C GLY A 5 -26.63 -39.82 -16.57
N SER A 6 -26.51 -38.54 -16.21
CA SER A 6 -27.61 -37.59 -16.24
C SER A 6 -27.22 -36.34 -17.06
N PRO A 7 -28.10 -35.94 -17.99
CA PRO A 7 -27.86 -34.83 -18.89
C PRO A 7 -28.53 -33.55 -18.40
N TRP A 8 -27.83 -32.41 -18.42
CA TRP A 8 -28.50 -31.13 -18.44
C TRP A 8 -28.35 -30.50 -19.83
N THR A 9 -29.43 -30.64 -20.58
CA THR A 9 -29.62 -30.03 -21.90
C THR A 9 -30.05 -28.57 -21.79
N ARG A 10 -29.40 -27.78 -22.62
CA ARG A 10 -29.83 -26.46 -23.05
C ARG A 10 -31.17 -26.50 -23.78
N ARG A 11 -32.00 -25.48 -23.60
CA ARG A 11 -33.01 -24.85 -24.51
C ARG A 11 -34.09 -24.20 -23.62
N ARG A 12 -34.58 -23.00 -23.84
CA ARG A 12 -35.01 -22.13 -24.97
C ARG A 12 -35.26 -20.74 -24.39
N LEU A 13 -34.86 -19.75 -24.89
CA LEU A 13 -35.12 -18.74 -25.93
C LEU A 13 -36.53 -18.79 -26.56
N LEU A 14 -37.25 -17.67 -26.51
CA LEU A 14 -37.73 -16.87 -27.62
C LEU A 14 -38.87 -15.91 -27.26
N ARG A 15 -38.62 -14.60 -27.51
CA ARG A 15 -39.45 -13.61 -28.19
C ARG A 15 -40.77 -13.11 -27.56
N ALA A 16 -40.80 -11.81 -27.30
CA ALA A 16 -41.89 -10.96 -27.79
C ALA A 16 -41.33 -9.54 -28.04
N ALA A 17 -41.43 -9.15 -29.31
CA ALA A 17 -41.23 -7.78 -29.76
C ALA A 17 -42.58 -7.04 -29.59
N GLY A 18 -42.53 -5.78 -29.20
CA GLY A 18 -43.65 -4.86 -29.21
C GLY A 18 -43.13 -3.44 -29.36
N ALA A 19 -43.25 -2.93 -30.58
CA ALA A 19 -42.97 -1.54 -30.93
C ALA A 19 -44.11 -0.63 -30.51
N LEU A 20 -43.82 0.54 -29.98
CA LEU A 20 -44.65 1.74 -30.09
C LEU A 20 -43.76 3.00 -30.09
N ALA A 21 -43.88 3.75 -31.12
CA ALA A 21 -43.24 5.03 -31.39
C ALA A 21 -43.91 6.14 -30.52
N GLY A 22 -43.11 7.12 -30.14
CA GLY A 22 -43.60 8.36 -29.51
C GLY A 22 -42.46 9.36 -29.41
N ALA A 23 -42.43 10.32 -30.32
CA ALA A 23 -41.48 11.41 -30.36
C ALA A 23 -41.59 12.36 -29.17
N GLY A 24 -40.46 12.89 -28.70
CA GLY A 24 -40.41 13.94 -27.70
C GLY A 24 -38.98 14.39 -27.46
N VAL A 25 -38.43 15.20 -28.40
CA VAL A 25 -37.16 15.93 -28.19
C VAL A 25 -37.42 17.07 -27.21
N LEU A 26 -36.81 17.01 -26.04
CA LEU A 26 -36.46 18.21 -25.28
C LEU A 26 -35.03 18.03 -24.78
N ALA A 27 -34.13 18.71 -25.47
CA ALA A 27 -32.76 18.94 -25.00
C ALA A 27 -32.81 19.85 -23.77
N GLY A 28 -32.69 19.23 -22.59
CA GLY A 28 -32.43 19.90 -21.35
C GLY A 28 -30.94 19.77 -21.02
N CYS A 29 -30.14 20.77 -21.41
CA CYS A 29 -28.82 20.97 -20.79
C CYS A 29 -29.05 21.41 -19.35
N GLY A 30 -29.22 20.44 -18.46
CA GLY A 30 -29.03 20.68 -17.03
C GLY A 30 -27.54 20.81 -16.75
N PRO A 31 -27.11 21.83 -15.95
CA PRO A 31 -25.71 21.87 -15.53
C PRO A 31 -25.41 20.58 -14.75
N ALA A 32 -24.37 19.86 -15.20
CA ALA A 32 -23.80 18.80 -14.40
C ALA A 32 -23.42 19.40 -13.05
N LEU A 33 -24.06 18.94 -11.99
CA LEU A 33 -23.64 19.26 -10.63
C LEU A 33 -22.20 18.81 -10.51
N PRO A 34 -21.25 19.68 -10.12
CA PRO A 34 -19.90 19.26 -9.82
C PRO A 34 -20.04 18.22 -8.71
N GLY A 35 -19.59 17.00 -8.99
CA GLY A 35 -19.46 15.96 -7.97
C GLY A 35 -18.69 16.56 -6.81
N ALA A 36 -19.23 16.45 -5.60
CA ALA A 36 -18.59 17.00 -4.41
C ALA A 36 -17.17 16.42 -4.34
N PRO A 37 -16.11 17.22 -4.46
CA PRO A 37 -14.76 16.77 -4.18
C PRO A 37 -14.71 16.55 -2.67
N GLY A 38 -14.46 15.36 -2.20
CA GLY A 38 -14.13 15.43 -0.84
C GLY A 38 -14.05 14.19 0.04
N SER A 39 -14.65 13.04 -0.23
CA SER A 39 -14.64 12.01 0.83
C SER A 39 -13.55 10.94 0.69
N THR A 40 -13.05 10.69 -0.49
CA THR A 40 -11.99 9.69 -0.75
C THR A 40 -10.59 10.25 -0.50
N ASP A 41 -10.35 11.50 -0.86
CA ASP A 41 -9.06 12.16 -0.72
C ASP A 41 -8.71 12.44 0.75
N ALA A 42 -9.69 12.88 1.54
CA ALA A 42 -9.50 13.13 2.97
C ALA A 42 -9.15 11.85 3.75
N ALA A 43 -9.72 10.70 3.40
CA ALA A 43 -9.46 9.44 4.09
C ALA A 43 -8.07 8.85 3.80
N ALA A 44 -7.44 9.20 2.68
CA ALA A 44 -6.07 8.82 2.36
C ALA A 44 -5.02 9.66 3.10
N ARG A 45 -5.39 10.87 3.60
CA ARG A 45 -4.47 11.78 4.27
C ARG A 45 -4.22 11.35 5.72
N LEU A 46 -2.95 11.14 6.04
CA LEU A 46 -2.49 10.93 7.41
C LEU A 46 -2.17 12.26 8.06
N THR A 47 -2.42 12.37 9.35
CA THR A 47 -2.17 13.58 10.15
C THR A 47 -0.95 13.47 11.05
N ALA A 48 -0.57 12.25 11.42
CA ALA A 48 0.59 11.99 12.27
C ALA A 48 1.88 12.48 11.60
N ARG A 49 2.69 13.21 12.35
CA ARG A 49 4.02 13.70 11.91
C ARG A 49 5.04 13.50 13.02
N PRO A 50 6.30 13.13 12.68
CA PRO A 50 7.39 13.13 13.65
C PRO A 50 7.53 14.52 14.27
N GLN A 51 7.61 14.57 15.61
CA GLN A 51 7.74 15.83 16.33
C GLN A 51 9.20 16.10 16.69
N PRO A 52 9.66 17.37 16.62
CA PRO A 52 10.92 17.75 17.19
C PRO A 52 10.85 17.58 18.73
N GLY A 53 11.79 16.90 19.27
CA GLY A 53 11.81 16.62 20.71
C GLY A 53 11.82 15.12 20.95
N THR A 54 12.92 14.65 21.48
CA THR A 54 13.17 13.22 21.62
C THR A 54 12.48 12.68 22.86
N PRO A 55 11.73 11.56 22.77
CA PRO A 55 11.33 10.80 23.93
C PRO A 55 12.54 10.43 24.79
N ALA A 56 12.36 10.43 26.09
CA ALA A 56 13.45 10.29 27.06
C ALA A 56 14.18 8.93 27.04
N ALA A 57 13.60 7.90 26.40
CA ALA A 57 14.23 6.58 26.26
C ALA A 57 13.82 5.93 24.93
N PRO A 58 14.76 5.29 24.22
CA PRO A 58 14.44 4.51 23.04
C PRO A 58 13.63 3.26 23.44
N PRO A 59 12.77 2.74 22.55
CA PRO A 59 12.05 1.50 22.79
C PRO A 59 13.03 0.32 22.91
N ALA A 60 12.63 -0.74 23.62
CA ALA A 60 13.42 -1.96 23.70
C ALA A 60 13.64 -2.57 22.31
N ALA A 61 14.84 -3.10 22.05
CA ALA A 61 15.12 -3.83 20.83
C ALA A 61 14.26 -5.10 20.73
N GLY A 62 13.87 -5.46 19.50
CA GLY A 62 13.02 -6.63 19.21
C GLY A 62 11.68 -6.24 18.62
N THR A 63 10.80 -7.22 18.46
CA THR A 63 9.45 -7.01 17.91
C THR A 63 8.44 -6.92 19.05
N GLN A 64 7.59 -5.91 19.01
CA GLN A 64 6.59 -5.65 20.04
C GLN A 64 5.30 -5.08 19.42
N PRO A 65 4.12 -5.36 20.00
CA PRO A 65 2.88 -4.76 19.53
C PRO A 65 2.81 -3.28 19.88
N VAL A 66 2.25 -2.49 18.95
CA VAL A 66 1.83 -1.12 19.24
C VAL A 66 0.40 -1.17 19.76
N ASP A 67 0.24 -0.95 21.07
CA ASP A 67 -1.07 -1.02 21.71
C ASP A 67 -1.98 0.12 21.27
N LEU A 68 -3.02 -0.24 20.54
CA LEU A 68 -4.09 0.64 20.07
C LEU A 68 -5.47 0.17 20.53
N GLY A 69 -5.54 -0.83 21.41
CA GLY A 69 -6.80 -1.43 21.86
C GLY A 69 -7.55 -2.17 20.76
N VAL A 70 -6.85 -2.74 19.78
CA VAL A 70 -7.42 -3.50 18.66
C VAL A 70 -7.00 -4.97 18.74
N GLU A 71 -7.83 -5.86 18.19
CA GLU A 71 -7.57 -7.31 18.20
C GLU A 71 -6.30 -7.70 17.43
N ARG A 72 -6.03 -7.02 16.31
CA ARG A 72 -4.84 -7.21 15.45
C ARG A 72 -3.96 -5.96 15.53
N PRO A 73 -3.11 -5.83 16.59
CA PRO A 73 -2.29 -4.64 16.75
C PRO A 73 -1.18 -4.58 15.70
N PRO A 74 -0.78 -3.37 15.27
CA PRO A 74 0.44 -3.20 14.51
C PRO A 74 1.65 -3.73 15.30
N LEU A 75 2.64 -4.26 14.59
CA LEU A 75 3.93 -4.65 15.17
C LEU A 75 5.00 -3.61 14.86
N LEU A 76 5.80 -3.29 15.84
CA LEU A 76 7.01 -2.48 15.69
C LEU A 76 8.23 -3.37 15.90
N HIS A 77 9.09 -3.46 14.88
CA HIS A 77 10.42 -4.02 15.03
C HIS A 77 11.45 -2.93 15.26
N VAL A 78 12.18 -3.03 16.33
CA VAL A 78 13.23 -2.09 16.77
C VAL A 78 14.58 -2.80 16.68
N PRO A 79 15.46 -2.41 15.72
CA PRO A 79 16.83 -2.95 15.69
C PRO A 79 17.63 -2.58 16.92
N PRO A 80 18.65 -3.38 17.29
CA PRO A 80 19.56 -3.02 18.36
C PRO A 80 20.26 -1.69 18.09
N GLY A 81 20.41 -0.84 19.13
CA GLY A 81 21.14 0.43 19.05
C GLY A 81 20.35 1.60 18.48
N ILE A 82 19.06 1.45 18.17
CA ILE A 82 18.19 2.55 17.77
C ILE A 82 18.12 3.63 18.86
N GLY A 83 18.18 4.90 18.45
CA GLY A 83 18.07 6.05 19.34
C GLY A 83 19.38 6.41 20.09
N THR A 84 20.46 5.65 19.88
CA THR A 84 21.78 5.98 20.52
C THR A 84 22.54 7.05 19.77
N VAL A 85 22.26 7.28 18.47
CA VAL A 85 23.00 8.21 17.60
C VAL A 85 22.09 9.32 17.03
N GLY A 86 20.83 9.36 17.42
CA GLY A 86 19.85 10.35 16.94
C GLY A 86 18.54 9.74 16.47
N PRO A 87 17.67 10.54 15.80
CA PRO A 87 16.40 10.05 15.27
C PRO A 87 16.60 8.93 14.24
N ALA A 88 15.76 7.90 14.33
CA ALA A 88 15.87 6.70 13.51
C ALA A 88 15.06 6.79 12.21
N PRO A 89 15.52 6.16 11.11
CA PRO A 89 14.69 5.98 9.92
C PRO A 89 13.56 5.00 10.20
N LEU A 90 12.40 5.24 9.57
CA LEU A 90 11.20 4.42 9.72
C LEU A 90 10.71 3.95 8.35
N VAL A 91 10.34 2.67 8.25
CA VAL A 91 9.56 2.16 7.14
C VAL A 91 8.27 1.52 7.66
N VAL A 92 7.13 1.91 7.08
CA VAL A 92 5.86 1.21 7.25
C VAL A 92 5.82 0.08 6.24
N ALA A 93 5.62 -1.18 6.67
CA ALA A 93 5.67 -2.36 5.81
C ALA A 93 4.29 -3.05 5.76
N LEU A 94 3.70 -3.11 4.57
CA LEU A 94 2.33 -3.54 4.31
C LEU A 94 2.30 -4.92 3.68
N HIS A 95 1.56 -5.85 4.30
CA HIS A 95 1.42 -7.23 3.84
C HIS A 95 0.55 -7.36 2.58
N GLY A 96 0.68 -8.47 1.84
CA GLY A 96 -0.21 -8.86 0.75
C GLY A 96 -1.57 -9.36 1.24
N ALA A 97 -2.49 -9.68 0.32
CA ALA A 97 -3.80 -10.23 0.62
C ALA A 97 -3.72 -11.44 1.57
N GLY A 98 -4.64 -11.48 2.55
CA GLY A 98 -4.71 -12.56 3.55
C GLY A 98 -3.59 -12.56 4.59
N GLY A 99 -2.68 -11.57 4.56
CA GLY A 99 -1.59 -11.45 5.51
C GLY A 99 -1.97 -10.78 6.84
N ASP A 100 -0.95 -10.53 7.62
CA ASP A 100 -1.02 -9.90 8.94
C ASP A 100 0.23 -9.03 9.20
N ALA A 101 0.40 -8.56 10.42
CA ALA A 101 1.54 -7.73 10.80
C ALA A 101 2.88 -8.49 10.72
N GLU A 102 2.93 -9.79 11.03
CA GLU A 102 4.11 -10.62 10.87
C GLU A 102 4.50 -10.75 9.40
N ALA A 103 3.53 -10.99 8.51
CA ALA A 103 3.77 -11.01 7.08
C ALA A 103 4.27 -9.65 6.56
N GLY A 104 3.74 -8.55 7.09
CA GLY A 104 4.23 -7.19 6.82
C GLY A 104 5.69 -7.00 7.24
N LEU A 105 6.05 -7.41 8.45
CA LEU A 105 7.46 -7.41 8.90
C LEU A 105 8.34 -8.23 7.96
N GLY A 106 7.83 -9.37 7.47
CA GLY A 106 8.54 -10.27 6.56
C GLY A 106 8.90 -9.65 5.21
N VAL A 107 8.16 -8.64 4.75
CA VAL A 107 8.41 -7.97 3.45
C VAL A 107 9.82 -7.39 3.35
N LEU A 108 10.30 -6.75 4.42
CA LEU A 108 11.63 -6.13 4.48
C LEU A 108 12.52 -6.69 5.60
N GLY A 109 11.97 -7.39 6.54
CA GLY A 109 12.47 -8.04 7.74
C GLY A 109 13.98 -7.94 8.02
N GLY A 110 14.71 -8.98 7.66
CA GLY A 110 16.14 -9.08 7.92
C GLY A 110 16.97 -7.94 7.33
N PRO A 111 16.83 -7.58 6.04
CA PRO A 111 17.54 -6.45 5.45
C PRO A 111 17.32 -5.12 6.16
N ALA A 112 16.08 -4.80 6.56
CA ALA A 112 15.75 -3.55 7.26
C ALA A 112 16.41 -3.50 8.65
N ALA A 113 16.35 -4.60 9.41
CA ALA A 113 17.01 -4.72 10.71
C ALA A 113 18.53 -4.53 10.60
N ALA A 114 19.16 -5.14 9.59
CA ALA A 114 20.61 -5.03 9.35
C ALA A 114 21.06 -3.61 9.00
N ARG A 115 20.17 -2.76 8.52
CA ARG A 115 20.44 -1.34 8.20
C ARG A 115 19.97 -0.37 9.28
N GLY A 116 19.50 -0.87 10.44
CA GLY A 116 19.03 -0.04 11.54
C GLY A 116 17.76 0.74 11.23
N LEU A 117 16.85 0.20 10.39
CA LEU A 117 15.54 0.79 10.13
C LEU A 117 14.51 0.28 11.14
N LEU A 118 13.75 1.18 11.74
CA LEU A 118 12.50 0.84 12.40
C LEU A 118 11.51 0.31 11.37
N VAL A 119 10.82 -0.78 11.68
CA VAL A 119 9.77 -1.32 10.82
C VAL A 119 8.45 -1.35 11.58
N LEU A 120 7.47 -0.55 11.12
CA LEU A 120 6.11 -0.58 11.61
C LEU A 120 5.26 -1.39 10.61
N ALA A 121 4.71 -2.51 11.04
CA ALA A 121 3.87 -3.36 10.23
C ALA A 121 2.44 -3.41 10.80
N PRO A 122 1.48 -2.68 10.21
CA PRO A 122 0.07 -2.82 10.55
C PRO A 122 -0.53 -4.07 9.90
N ALA A 123 -1.65 -4.55 10.45
CA ALA A 123 -2.52 -5.53 9.82
C ALA A 123 -3.76 -4.85 9.24
N SER A 124 -4.18 -5.22 8.02
CA SER A 124 -5.44 -4.75 7.46
C SER A 124 -6.62 -5.19 8.31
N ARG A 125 -7.69 -4.43 8.33
CA ARG A 125 -8.92 -4.74 9.08
C ARG A 125 -9.70 -5.92 8.46
N GLY A 126 -9.59 -6.08 7.15
CA GLY A 126 -10.18 -7.18 6.40
C GLY A 126 -9.16 -8.22 5.95
N SER A 127 -9.54 -9.00 4.93
CA SER A 127 -8.63 -9.94 4.24
C SER A 127 -7.57 -9.22 3.40
N THR A 128 -7.82 -7.96 3.04
CA THR A 128 -6.87 -7.06 2.40
C THR A 128 -7.19 -5.61 2.78
N TRP A 129 -6.42 -4.67 2.26
CA TRP A 129 -6.52 -3.24 2.56
C TRP A 129 -7.76 -2.62 1.93
N ASP A 130 -8.42 -1.72 2.66
CA ASP A 130 -9.69 -1.12 2.28
C ASP A 130 -9.66 -0.40 0.92
N ALA A 131 -8.58 0.32 0.58
CA ALA A 131 -8.44 0.98 -0.72
C ALA A 131 -8.17 0.02 -1.89
N VAL A 132 -7.85 -1.25 -1.64
CA VAL A 132 -7.72 -2.27 -2.69
C VAL A 132 -9.09 -2.74 -3.16
N THR A 133 -10.05 -2.85 -2.24
CA THR A 133 -11.41 -3.29 -2.54
C THR A 133 -12.40 -2.14 -2.72
N GLY A 134 -12.00 -0.92 -2.42
CA GLY A 134 -12.90 0.23 -2.48
C GLY A 134 -12.16 1.56 -2.38
N ARG A 135 -12.02 2.09 -1.16
CA ARG A 135 -11.43 3.40 -0.89
C ARG A 135 -10.74 3.41 0.47
N PHE A 136 -9.81 4.33 0.65
CA PHE A 136 -9.19 4.58 1.96
C PHE A 136 -10.23 4.85 3.05
N GLY A 137 -9.98 4.33 4.25
CA GLY A 137 -10.88 4.44 5.39
C GLY A 137 -10.26 3.96 6.70
N GLU A 138 -10.77 2.85 7.24
CA GLU A 138 -10.38 2.35 8.57
C GLU A 138 -8.92 1.91 8.67
N ASP A 139 -8.36 1.35 7.59
CA ASP A 139 -6.96 0.92 7.57
C ASP A 139 -6.01 2.12 7.61
N ALA A 140 -6.31 3.17 6.83
CA ALA A 140 -5.55 4.42 6.88
C ALA A 140 -5.67 5.10 8.26
N ALA A 141 -6.87 5.13 8.84
CA ALA A 141 -7.10 5.68 10.17
C ALA A 141 -6.39 4.88 11.28
N LEU A 142 -6.31 3.55 11.17
CA LEU A 142 -5.55 2.71 12.09
C LEU A 142 -4.05 3.00 11.98
N LEU A 143 -3.54 3.11 10.76
CA LEU A 143 -2.14 3.45 10.52
C LEU A 143 -1.80 4.84 11.06
N ASP A 144 -2.67 5.84 10.86
CA ASP A 144 -2.45 7.20 11.38
C ASP A 144 -2.29 7.18 12.92
N ARG A 145 -3.19 6.47 13.63
CA ARG A 145 -3.07 6.29 15.09
C ARG A 145 -1.81 5.53 15.51
N ALA A 146 -1.39 4.53 14.71
CA ALA A 146 -0.16 3.79 15.00
C ALA A 146 1.07 4.69 14.85
N LEU A 147 1.12 5.52 13.82
CA LEU A 147 2.18 6.49 13.61
C LEU A 147 2.18 7.57 14.69
N GLU A 148 1.02 8.11 15.06
CA GLU A 148 0.89 9.06 16.17
C GLU A 148 1.48 8.47 17.47
N ARG A 149 1.09 7.23 17.80
CA ARG A 149 1.61 6.53 18.98
C ARG A 149 3.12 6.32 18.91
N LEU A 150 3.63 5.93 17.74
CA LEU A 150 5.05 5.72 17.50
C LEU A 150 5.83 7.04 17.65
N PHE A 151 5.41 8.11 17.00
CA PHE A 151 6.09 9.41 17.04
C PHE A 151 6.08 10.06 18.43
N ALA A 152 5.09 9.71 19.26
CA ALA A 152 5.06 10.13 20.67
C ALA A 152 6.09 9.39 21.56
N THR A 153 6.57 8.23 21.12
CA THR A 153 7.41 7.35 21.96
C THR A 153 8.81 7.09 21.39
N VAL A 154 9.02 7.34 20.07
CA VAL A 154 10.27 7.08 19.37
C VAL A 154 10.70 8.31 18.60
N ALA A 155 11.97 8.69 18.73
CA ALA A 155 12.56 9.72 17.88
C ALA A 155 12.75 9.19 16.45
N VAL A 156 11.89 9.63 15.53
CA VAL A 156 11.94 9.29 14.11
C VAL A 156 12.47 10.47 13.32
N ASP A 157 13.36 10.20 12.37
CA ASP A 157 13.87 11.21 11.44
C ASP A 157 12.78 11.58 10.41
N PRO A 158 12.25 12.80 10.41
CA PRO A 158 11.18 13.20 9.50
C PRO A 158 11.60 13.16 8.03
N ALA A 159 12.89 13.24 7.71
CA ALA A 159 13.42 13.14 6.35
C ALA A 159 13.53 11.68 5.87
N ARG A 160 13.45 10.71 6.79
CA ARG A 160 13.66 9.30 6.50
C ARG A 160 12.47 8.43 6.95
N VAL A 161 11.26 8.83 6.53
CA VAL A 161 10.03 8.04 6.67
C VAL A 161 9.63 7.51 5.31
N ALA A 162 9.40 6.20 5.23
CA ALA A 162 9.02 5.51 4.01
C ALA A 162 7.82 4.58 4.22
N VAL A 163 7.16 4.22 3.12
CA VAL A 163 6.15 3.16 3.09
C VAL A 163 6.54 2.11 2.06
N ALA A 164 6.39 0.83 2.42
CA ALA A 164 6.69 -0.31 1.58
C ALA A 164 5.53 -1.31 1.61
N GLY A 165 5.39 -2.12 0.56
CA GLY A 165 4.40 -3.19 0.57
C GLY A 165 4.63 -4.22 -0.52
N PHE A 166 3.95 -5.36 -0.38
CA PHE A 166 3.93 -6.44 -1.35
C PHE A 166 2.51 -6.70 -1.85
N SER A 167 2.33 -6.95 -3.17
CA SER A 167 1.03 -7.31 -3.77
C SER A 167 -0.04 -6.24 -3.49
N ASP A 168 -1.15 -6.59 -2.82
CA ASP A 168 -2.17 -5.64 -2.37
C ASP A 168 -1.58 -4.54 -1.47
N GLY A 169 -0.64 -4.90 -0.59
CA GLY A 169 0.08 -3.93 0.23
C GLY A 169 0.95 -2.98 -0.60
N ALA A 170 1.48 -3.43 -1.74
CA ALA A 170 2.22 -2.56 -2.66
C ALA A 170 1.30 -1.57 -3.37
N SER A 171 0.13 -2.03 -3.80
CA SER A 171 -0.91 -1.15 -4.36
C SER A 171 -1.34 -0.10 -3.35
N TYR A 172 -1.59 -0.53 -2.09
CA TYR A 172 -1.95 0.37 -1.01
C TYR A 172 -0.83 1.36 -0.66
N ALA A 173 0.44 0.88 -0.62
CA ALA A 173 1.62 1.72 -0.38
C ALA A 173 1.79 2.82 -1.44
N LEU A 174 1.54 2.52 -2.72
CA LEU A 174 1.54 3.51 -3.80
C LEU A 174 0.47 4.58 -3.54
N GLY A 175 -0.80 4.19 -3.35
CA GLY A 175 -1.87 5.17 -3.14
C GLY A 175 -1.64 6.03 -1.90
N LEU A 176 -1.30 5.41 -0.77
CA LEU A 176 -1.08 6.09 0.49
C LEU A 176 0.17 6.98 0.47
N GLY A 177 1.28 6.46 -0.08
CA GLY A 177 2.54 7.20 -0.18
C GLY A 177 2.43 8.42 -1.06
N LEU A 178 1.77 8.30 -2.22
CA LEU A 178 1.52 9.40 -3.13
C LEU A 178 0.55 10.45 -2.56
N ALA A 179 -0.38 10.05 -1.68
CA ALA A 179 -1.26 10.98 -0.98
C ALA A 179 -0.56 11.70 0.19
N ASN A 180 0.57 11.21 0.67
CA ASN A 180 1.28 11.70 1.85
C ASN A 180 2.78 11.88 1.59
N GLY A 181 3.17 12.43 0.44
CA GLY A 181 4.57 12.69 0.11
C GLY A 181 5.25 13.75 0.99
N ASP A 182 4.49 14.46 1.81
CA ASP A 182 4.97 15.34 2.89
C ASP A 182 5.33 14.56 4.17
N LEU A 183 4.94 13.29 4.27
CA LEU A 183 5.35 12.35 5.32
C LEU A 183 6.31 11.30 4.78
N PHE A 184 5.92 10.64 3.69
CA PHE A 184 6.71 9.58 3.07
C PHE A 184 7.60 10.13 1.95
N GLY A 185 8.88 10.33 2.23
CA GLY A 185 9.83 10.75 1.21
C GLY A 185 10.11 9.66 0.17
N ARG A 186 9.79 8.40 0.49
CA ARG A 186 10.06 7.22 -0.36
C ARG A 186 8.95 6.18 -0.27
N VAL A 187 8.65 5.55 -1.41
CA VAL A 187 7.66 4.47 -1.56
C VAL A 187 8.32 3.26 -2.20
N VAL A 188 8.14 2.07 -1.61
CA VAL A 188 8.60 0.79 -2.17
C VAL A 188 7.40 -0.08 -2.48
N ALA A 189 7.27 -0.52 -3.73
CA ALA A 189 6.17 -1.35 -4.19
C ALA A 189 6.68 -2.63 -4.86
N PHE A 190 6.51 -3.78 -4.19
CA PHE A 190 6.86 -5.09 -4.72
C PHE A 190 5.63 -5.74 -5.34
N SER A 191 5.64 -5.97 -6.66
CA SER A 191 4.53 -6.53 -7.45
C SER A 191 3.19 -5.83 -7.22
N PRO A 192 3.08 -4.49 -7.42
CA PRO A 192 1.82 -3.77 -7.28
C PRO A 192 0.84 -4.14 -8.40
N GLY A 193 -0.47 -4.19 -8.09
CA GLY A 193 -1.53 -4.40 -9.08
C GLY A 193 -1.98 -3.12 -9.75
N PHE A 194 -2.10 -2.04 -8.99
CA PHE A 194 -2.59 -0.73 -9.45
C PHE A 194 -2.22 0.38 -8.44
N VAL A 195 -2.56 1.60 -8.76
CA VAL A 195 -2.44 2.75 -7.84
C VAL A 195 -3.85 3.17 -7.43
N PRO A 196 -4.25 3.00 -6.15
CA PRO A 196 -5.52 3.50 -5.65
C PRO A 196 -5.65 5.01 -5.86
N GLY A 197 -6.87 5.45 -6.27
CA GLY A 197 -7.15 6.86 -6.50
C GLY A 197 -7.16 7.66 -5.20
N SER A 198 -6.37 8.74 -5.16
CA SER A 198 -6.34 9.75 -4.10
C SER A 198 -5.75 11.04 -4.64
N ALA A 199 -5.99 12.18 -3.95
CA ALA A 199 -5.23 13.40 -4.21
C ALA A 199 -3.75 13.14 -3.90
N ARG A 200 -2.85 13.71 -4.69
CA ARG A 200 -1.41 13.55 -4.52
C ARG A 200 -0.82 14.72 -3.77
N GLU A 201 0.14 14.45 -2.89
CA GLU A 201 0.88 15.44 -2.12
C GLU A 201 2.38 15.21 -2.26
N GLY A 202 3.12 16.24 -2.61
CA GLY A 202 4.57 16.11 -2.81
C GLY A 202 4.95 15.22 -4.01
N ARG A 203 6.20 14.79 -4.02
CA ARG A 203 6.76 13.89 -5.06
C ARG A 203 7.73 12.90 -4.43
N PRO A 204 7.26 11.91 -3.66
CA PRO A 204 8.13 10.90 -3.12
C PRO A 204 8.84 10.15 -4.26
N ALA A 205 10.08 9.74 -4.03
CA ALA A 205 10.76 8.81 -4.91
C ALA A 205 10.13 7.41 -4.76
N VAL A 206 10.06 6.64 -5.85
CA VAL A 206 9.37 5.36 -5.89
C VAL A 206 10.30 4.25 -6.36
N PHE A 207 10.39 3.17 -5.60
CA PHE A 207 11.01 1.92 -6.03
C PHE A 207 9.92 0.92 -6.37
N VAL A 208 9.94 0.36 -7.58
CA VAL A 208 9.01 -0.70 -8.00
C VAL A 208 9.81 -1.91 -8.41
N SER A 209 9.43 -3.11 -7.93
CA SER A 209 9.94 -4.35 -8.50
C SER A 209 8.81 -5.29 -8.91
N HIS A 210 9.08 -6.18 -9.89
CA HIS A 210 8.09 -7.14 -10.36
C HIS A 210 8.77 -8.36 -10.99
N GLY A 211 8.21 -9.55 -10.75
CA GLY A 211 8.63 -10.77 -11.44
C GLY A 211 8.10 -10.80 -12.88
N ASP A 212 8.94 -11.10 -13.84
CA ASP A 212 8.57 -11.15 -15.26
C ASP A 212 7.64 -12.33 -15.62
N ALA A 213 7.58 -13.36 -14.75
CA ALA A 213 6.69 -14.51 -14.83
C ALA A 213 5.62 -14.51 -13.73
N ASP A 214 5.22 -13.33 -13.23
CA ASP A 214 4.15 -13.19 -12.24
C ASP A 214 2.80 -13.58 -12.87
N ASP A 215 2.23 -14.69 -12.41
CA ASP A 215 0.96 -15.26 -12.88
C ASP A 215 -0.25 -14.80 -12.03
N VAL A 216 -0.01 -14.12 -10.90
CA VAL A 216 -1.05 -13.53 -10.03
C VAL A 216 -1.39 -12.12 -10.49
N LEU A 217 -0.37 -11.30 -10.69
CA LEU A 217 -0.46 -9.92 -11.18
C LEU A 217 0.46 -9.73 -12.39
N PRO A 218 0.05 -10.14 -13.61
CA PRO A 218 0.91 -10.08 -14.78
C PRO A 218 1.54 -8.70 -15.01
N VAL A 219 2.86 -8.67 -15.15
CA VAL A 219 3.68 -7.45 -15.19
C VAL A 219 3.28 -6.48 -16.32
N GLU A 220 2.78 -7.01 -17.46
CA GLU A 220 2.31 -6.23 -18.62
C GLU A 220 1.10 -5.35 -18.28
N GLY A 221 0.20 -5.88 -17.42
CA GLY A 221 -1.03 -5.19 -17.02
C GLY A 221 -0.84 -4.26 -15.83
N THR A 222 0.27 -4.36 -15.14
CA THR A 222 0.55 -3.76 -13.84
C THR A 222 1.79 -2.85 -13.89
N SER A 223 2.95 -3.28 -13.40
CA SER A 223 4.12 -2.41 -13.24
C SER A 223 4.62 -1.78 -14.55
N ARG A 224 4.54 -2.48 -15.69
CA ARG A 224 4.89 -1.91 -17.02
C ARG A 224 3.96 -0.77 -17.45
N ARG A 225 2.80 -0.60 -16.83
CA ARG A 225 1.89 0.56 -16.99
C ARG A 225 2.02 1.58 -15.89
N ILE A 226 2.18 1.11 -14.65
CA ILE A 226 2.29 1.98 -13.46
C ILE A 226 3.57 2.83 -13.54
N VAL A 227 4.71 2.23 -13.88
CA VAL A 227 6.00 2.92 -13.89
C VAL A 227 6.06 4.09 -14.87
N PRO A 228 5.66 3.94 -16.16
CA PRO A 228 5.60 5.08 -17.06
C PRO A 228 4.66 6.19 -16.56
N ALA A 229 3.47 5.85 -16.06
CA ALA A 229 2.52 6.82 -15.55
C ALA A 229 3.08 7.63 -14.35
N LEU A 230 3.77 6.97 -13.40
CA LEU A 230 4.43 7.66 -12.31
C LEU A 230 5.55 8.61 -12.77
N ARG A 231 6.31 8.20 -13.81
CA ARG A 231 7.35 9.06 -14.41
C ARG A 231 6.75 10.26 -15.16
N GLU A 232 5.64 10.07 -15.86
CA GLU A 232 4.88 11.15 -16.50
C GLU A 232 4.32 12.15 -15.48
N ASP A 233 3.92 11.66 -14.29
CA ASP A 233 3.51 12.51 -13.15
C ASP A 233 4.70 13.21 -12.47
N GLY A 234 5.94 12.95 -12.91
CA GLY A 234 7.17 13.62 -12.44
C GLY A 234 7.79 12.98 -11.20
N HIS A 235 7.45 11.74 -10.88
CA HIS A 235 8.13 10.99 -9.82
C HIS A 235 9.48 10.42 -10.31
N ASP A 236 10.48 10.42 -9.43
CA ASP A 236 11.71 9.65 -9.63
C ASP A 236 11.40 8.18 -9.36
N VAL A 237 11.51 7.31 -10.39
CA VAL A 237 11.13 5.91 -10.31
C VAL A 237 12.30 5.00 -10.65
N THR A 238 12.78 4.27 -9.65
CA THR A 238 13.65 3.11 -9.81
C THR A 238 12.79 1.89 -10.10
N TYR A 239 13.05 1.20 -11.22
CA TYR A 239 12.28 0.03 -11.63
C TYR A 239 13.17 -1.20 -11.79
N ARG A 240 12.80 -2.30 -11.14
CA ARG A 240 13.52 -3.56 -11.12
C ARG A 240 12.61 -4.73 -11.51
N GLU A 241 12.68 -5.20 -12.77
CA GLU A 241 12.14 -6.52 -13.14
C GLU A 241 13.17 -7.60 -12.78
N PHE A 242 12.67 -8.77 -12.39
CA PHE A 242 13.51 -9.94 -12.10
C PHE A 242 12.88 -11.20 -12.69
N ALA A 243 13.70 -12.20 -12.99
CA ALA A 243 13.21 -13.50 -13.44
C ALA A 243 12.55 -14.24 -12.28
N GLY A 244 11.21 -14.33 -12.30
CA GLY A 244 10.44 -14.98 -11.23
C GLY A 244 8.96 -14.67 -11.25
N GLY A 245 8.22 -15.30 -10.32
CA GLY A 245 6.78 -15.16 -10.13
C GLY A 245 6.40 -14.07 -9.11
N HIS A 246 5.24 -14.28 -8.46
CA HIS A 246 4.68 -13.36 -7.48
C HIS A 246 5.34 -13.48 -6.09
N VAL A 247 6.55 -12.97 -5.96
CA VAL A 247 7.38 -13.07 -4.75
C VAL A 247 8.20 -11.80 -4.53
N VAL A 248 8.81 -11.67 -3.35
CA VAL A 248 9.87 -10.68 -3.07
C VAL A 248 11.15 -11.46 -2.85
N PRO A 249 12.06 -11.56 -3.84
CA PRO A 249 13.35 -12.23 -3.64
C PRO A 249 14.18 -11.50 -2.58
N PRO A 250 14.96 -12.23 -1.76
CA PRO A 250 15.79 -11.63 -0.71
C PRO A 250 16.75 -10.55 -1.22
N GLU A 251 17.34 -10.73 -2.40
CA GLU A 251 18.22 -9.78 -3.05
C GLU A 251 17.50 -8.50 -3.48
N VAL A 252 16.23 -8.60 -3.92
CA VAL A 252 15.38 -7.44 -4.28
C VAL A 252 14.95 -6.68 -3.03
N ALA A 253 14.62 -7.38 -1.94
CA ALA A 253 14.34 -6.77 -0.66
C ALA A 253 15.57 -6.01 -0.12
N ALA A 254 16.77 -6.61 -0.23
CA ALA A 254 18.03 -5.97 0.18
C ALA A 254 18.33 -4.72 -0.67
N GLU A 255 18.16 -4.79 -2.00
CA GLU A 255 18.31 -3.66 -2.92
C GLU A 255 17.37 -2.50 -2.56
N ALA A 256 16.10 -2.81 -2.27
CA ALA A 256 15.12 -1.80 -1.85
C ALA A 256 15.50 -1.15 -0.51
N VAL A 257 16.01 -1.93 0.45
CA VAL A 257 16.48 -1.39 1.75
C VAL A 257 17.74 -0.54 1.58
N ASP A 258 18.66 -0.93 0.72
CA ASP A 258 19.85 -0.11 0.39
C ASP A 258 19.43 1.20 -0.29
N TRP A 259 18.44 1.13 -1.19
CA TRP A 259 17.85 2.30 -1.82
C TRP A 259 17.15 3.24 -0.81
N LEU A 260 16.47 2.68 0.20
CA LEU A 260 15.88 3.47 1.30
C LEU A 260 16.96 4.16 2.15
N GLY A 261 18.13 3.56 2.31
CA GLY A 261 19.24 4.10 3.10
C GLY A 261 20.14 5.10 2.34
N ALA A 262 20.01 5.19 1.01
CA ALA A 262 20.86 6.02 0.14
C ALA A 262 20.50 7.52 0.12
N ALA A 263 19.94 8.08 1.19
CA ALA A 263 19.59 9.50 1.31
C ALA A 263 20.45 10.18 2.34
#